data_71f4d13ebb29f93b88ead54d58302b84
#
_entry.id   71f4d13ebb29f93b88ead54d58302b84
#
_cell.length_a   1.000
_cell.length_b   1.000
_cell.length_c   1.000
_cell.angle_alpha   90.00
_cell.angle_beta   90.00
_cell.angle_gamma   90.00
#
_symmetry.space_group_name_H-M   'P 1'
#
loop_
_entity.id
_entity.type
_entity.pdbx_description
1 polymer ?
#
loop_
_entity_poly.entity_id
_entity_poly.type
_entity_poly.pdbx_seq_one_letter_code
_entity_poly.pdbx_strand_id
1 'polypeptide(L)'
;MAKVIVISGHPHLERSIMNKTILEELKKAAESGASIAIDDIAEKGCCHLDVAAEQALLKEADTIVFQFPVYWFNAPAMLKHWYEEVFTPGFAHGEGASGLKGKKLII
;
A
#
# COMPACT_ATOMS: atom_id res chain seq x y z
N MET A 1 6.01 6.28 -17.99
CA MET A 1 6.14 4.95 -17.41
C MET A 1 5.16 4.80 -16.25
N ALA A 2 4.44 3.70 -16.20
CA ALA A 2 3.47 3.47 -15.13
C ALA A 2 4.17 3.37 -13.77
N LYS A 3 3.61 4.02 -12.77
CA LYS A 3 4.09 4.00 -11.39
C LYS A 3 3.29 3.00 -10.57
N VAL A 4 3.99 2.12 -9.86
CA VAL A 4 3.38 1.11 -8.99
C VAL A 4 3.74 1.41 -7.54
N ILE A 5 2.73 1.49 -6.68
CA ILE A 5 2.93 1.54 -5.23
C ILE A 5 2.48 0.22 -4.62
N VAL A 6 3.34 -0.39 -3.83
CA VAL A 6 3.04 -1.63 -3.12
C VAL A 6 2.83 -1.28 -1.64
N ILE A 7 1.63 -1.45 -1.16
CA ILE A 7 1.30 -1.25 0.25
C ILE A 7 1.47 -2.60 0.95
N SER A 8 2.51 -2.71 1.74
CA SER A 8 2.83 -3.93 2.49
C SER A 8 2.22 -3.87 3.88
N GLY A 9 1.24 -4.73 4.12
CA GLY A 9 0.49 -4.77 5.38
C GLY A 9 0.73 -6.04 6.19
N HIS A 10 1.96 -6.52 6.29
CA HIS A 10 2.29 -7.69 7.11
C HIS A 10 2.72 -7.26 8.51
N PRO A 11 2.02 -7.68 9.58
CA PRO A 11 2.40 -7.29 10.95
C PRO A 11 3.77 -7.80 11.40
N HIS A 12 4.21 -8.92 10.84
CA HIS A 12 5.47 -9.58 11.19
C HIS A 12 6.24 -9.98 9.93
N LEU A 13 6.57 -9.00 9.10
CA LEU A 13 7.21 -9.23 7.80
C LEU A 13 8.53 -9.99 7.94
N GLU A 14 9.28 -9.74 9.00
CA GLU A 14 10.56 -10.41 9.30
C GLU A 14 10.41 -11.93 9.49
N ARG A 15 9.22 -12.39 9.82
CA ARG A 15 8.91 -13.82 9.99
C ARG A 15 8.27 -14.44 8.76
N SER A 16 7.90 -13.63 7.79
CA SER A 16 7.23 -14.11 6.58
C SER A 16 8.26 -14.58 5.56
N ILE A 17 8.04 -15.76 5.01
CA ILE A 17 8.85 -16.27 3.91
C ILE A 17 8.33 -15.73 2.59
N MET A 18 7.05 -15.91 2.30
CA MET A 18 6.47 -15.53 1.00
C MET A 18 6.38 -14.02 0.79
N ASN A 19 5.80 -13.29 1.74
CA ASN A 19 5.65 -11.84 1.60
C ASN A 19 7.00 -11.14 1.51
N LYS A 20 7.95 -11.57 2.34
CA LYS A 20 9.31 -11.03 2.34
C LYS A 20 10.02 -11.30 1.01
N THR A 21 9.91 -12.52 0.49
CA THR A 21 10.52 -12.90 -0.79
C THR A 21 9.96 -12.08 -1.94
N ILE A 22 8.64 -11.89 -1.99
CA ILE A 22 7.99 -11.08 -3.02
C ILE A 22 8.49 -9.64 -2.96
N LEU A 23 8.58 -9.05 -1.76
CA LEU A 23 9.07 -7.68 -1.59
C LEU A 23 10.53 -7.54 -2.00
N GLU A 24 11.37 -8.54 -1.72
CA GLU A 24 12.77 -8.54 -2.14
C GLU A 24 12.89 -8.56 -3.66
N GLU A 25 12.07 -9.35 -4.35
CA GLU A 25 12.06 -9.38 -5.81
C GLU A 25 11.56 -8.05 -6.40
N LEU A 26 10.57 -7.43 -5.78
CA LEU A 26 10.08 -6.11 -6.19
C LEU A 26 11.16 -5.03 -6.01
N LYS A 27 11.93 -5.08 -4.93
CA LYS A 27 13.05 -4.17 -4.70
C LYS A 27 14.13 -4.33 -5.78
N LYS A 28 14.44 -5.57 -6.16
CA LYS A 28 15.37 -5.83 -7.26
C LYS A 28 14.89 -5.26 -8.58
N ALA A 29 13.61 -5.42 -8.88
CA ALA A 29 13.00 -4.85 -10.08
C ALA A 29 13.08 -3.32 -10.07
N ALA A 30 12.84 -2.68 -8.93
CA ALA A 30 12.98 -1.24 -8.78
C ALA A 30 14.41 -0.76 -9.01
N GLU A 31 15.38 -1.48 -8.48
CA GLU A 31 16.81 -1.20 -8.69
C GLU A 31 17.21 -1.33 -10.15
N SER A 32 16.55 -2.22 -10.90
CA SER A 32 16.77 -2.42 -12.34
C SER A 32 16.06 -1.41 -13.23
N GLY A 33 15.37 -0.43 -12.66
CA GLY A 33 14.74 0.66 -13.39
C GLY A 33 13.22 0.65 -13.44
N ALA A 34 12.55 -0.36 -12.87
CA ALA A 34 11.09 -0.37 -12.77
C ALA A 34 10.61 0.70 -11.79
N SER A 35 9.52 1.38 -12.13
CA SER A 35 8.95 2.42 -11.26
C SER A 35 8.04 1.81 -10.19
N ILE A 36 8.66 1.28 -9.15
CA ILE A 36 7.98 0.59 -8.03
C ILE A 36 8.42 1.24 -6.72
N ALA A 37 7.46 1.67 -5.91
CA ALA A 37 7.69 2.12 -4.54
C ALA A 37 7.02 1.13 -3.58
N ILE A 38 7.68 0.86 -2.47
CA ILE A 38 7.15 -0.04 -1.43
C ILE A 38 6.89 0.77 -0.17
N ASP A 39 5.67 0.69 0.31
CA ASP A 39 5.23 1.33 1.55
C ASP A 39 5.00 0.24 2.59
N ASP A 40 5.95 0.07 3.50
CA ASP A 40 5.83 -0.89 4.60
C ASP A 40 5.14 -0.21 5.78
N ILE A 41 3.86 -0.49 5.93
CA ILE A 41 3.02 0.13 6.97
C ILE A 41 3.49 -0.24 8.37
N ALA A 42 3.96 -1.47 8.57
CA ALA A 42 4.43 -1.91 9.90
C ALA A 42 5.64 -1.09 10.36
N GLU A 43 6.54 -0.76 9.44
CA GLU A 43 7.72 0.04 9.72
C GLU A 43 7.36 1.46 10.15
N LYS A 44 6.28 2.02 9.58
CA LYS A 44 5.81 3.37 9.89
C LYS A 44 5.03 3.47 11.20
N GLY A 45 4.56 2.35 11.74
CA GLY A 45 3.75 2.30 12.95
C GLY A 45 2.27 2.61 12.70
N CYS A 46 1.40 1.82 13.33
CA CYS A 46 -0.04 1.91 13.09
C CYS A 46 -0.70 3.20 13.61
N CYS A 47 -0.10 3.87 14.61
CA CYS A 47 -0.74 4.97 15.33
C CYS A 47 -0.19 6.35 14.96
N HIS A 48 0.75 6.42 14.03
CA HIS A 48 1.44 7.65 13.63
C HIS A 48 1.49 7.80 12.12
N LEU A 49 0.36 7.54 11.46
CA LEU A 49 0.28 7.68 10.01
C LEU A 49 0.26 9.14 9.59
N ASP A 50 1.12 9.50 8.65
CA ASP A 50 1.03 10.77 7.94
C ASP A 50 0.08 10.59 6.76
N VAL A 51 -1.19 10.85 6.98
CA VAL A 51 -2.25 10.64 5.99
C VAL A 51 -1.96 11.42 4.69
N ALA A 52 -1.49 12.66 4.80
CA ALA A 52 -1.19 13.48 3.62
C ALA A 52 -0.07 12.87 2.78
N ALA A 53 0.99 12.36 3.41
CA ALA A 53 2.08 11.69 2.71
C ALA A 53 1.63 10.41 2.03
N GLU A 54 0.80 9.60 2.71
CA GLU A 54 0.25 8.38 2.13
C GLU A 54 -0.66 8.67 0.94
N GLN A 55 -1.51 9.67 1.04
CA GLN A 55 -2.37 10.10 -0.06
C GLN A 55 -1.57 10.63 -1.25
N ALA A 56 -0.47 11.33 -0.99
CA ALA A 56 0.41 11.80 -2.06
C ALA A 56 1.04 10.64 -2.84
N LEU A 57 1.49 9.60 -2.14
CA LEU A 57 2.02 8.39 -2.77
C LEU A 57 0.97 7.71 -3.66
N LEU A 58 -0.26 7.60 -3.17
CA LEU A 58 -1.35 7.00 -3.92
C LEU A 58 -1.72 7.82 -5.16
N LYS A 59 -1.72 9.14 -5.07
CA LYS A 59 -2.03 10.01 -6.20
C LYS A 59 -1.04 9.85 -7.35
N GLU A 60 0.22 9.68 -7.04
CA GLU A 60 1.28 9.50 -8.05
C GLU A 60 1.24 8.14 -8.72
N ALA A 61 0.64 7.13 -8.09
CA ALA A 61 0.63 5.77 -8.59
C ALA A 61 -0.44 5.55 -9.67
N ASP A 62 -0.13 4.75 -10.66
CA ASP A 62 -1.09 4.26 -11.66
C ASP A 62 -1.70 2.92 -11.21
N THR A 63 -0.93 2.12 -10.49
CA THR A 63 -1.35 0.83 -9.95
C THR A 63 -1.04 0.77 -8.46
N ILE A 64 -2.03 0.35 -7.69
CA ILE A 64 -1.92 0.15 -6.24
C ILE A 64 -1.98 -1.35 -5.97
N VAL A 65 -0.97 -1.87 -5.28
CA VAL A 65 -0.91 -3.27 -4.88
C VAL A 65 -1.01 -3.35 -3.37
N PHE A 66 -1.97 -4.12 -2.88
CA PHE A 66 -2.05 -4.47 -1.47
C PHE A 66 -1.49 -5.87 -1.27
N GLN A 67 -0.41 -5.98 -0.53
CA GLN A 67 0.23 -7.25 -0.21
C GLN A 67 0.15 -7.51 1.29
N PHE A 68 -0.52 -8.59 1.68
CA PHE A 68 -0.76 -8.89 3.08
C PHE A 68 -1.06 -10.38 3.28
N PRO A 69 -0.84 -10.92 4.48
CA PRO A 69 -1.34 -12.24 4.82
C PRO A 69 -2.83 -12.17 5.13
N VAL A 70 -3.56 -13.22 4.81
CA VAL A 70 -5.00 -13.29 5.13
C VAL A 70 -5.15 -13.72 6.59
N TYR A 71 -5.72 -12.84 7.42
CA TYR A 71 -6.01 -13.10 8.82
C TYR A 71 -7.52 -13.07 9.01
N TRP A 72 -8.07 -14.15 9.54
CA TRP A 72 -9.52 -14.25 9.77
C TRP A 72 -10.34 -13.86 8.55
N PHE A 73 -10.01 -14.44 7.41
CA PHE A 73 -10.70 -14.22 6.12
C PHE A 73 -10.66 -12.78 5.61
N ASN A 74 -9.72 -11.97 6.11
CA ASN A 74 -9.63 -10.56 5.74
C ASN A 74 -8.17 -10.09 5.82
N ALA A 75 -7.95 -8.81 5.57
CA ALA A 75 -6.66 -8.17 5.76
C ALA A 75 -6.34 -8.05 7.26
N PRO A 76 -5.05 -8.01 7.63
CA PRO A 76 -4.67 -7.74 9.01
C PRO A 76 -5.23 -6.41 9.53
N ALA A 77 -5.48 -6.33 10.83
CA ALA A 77 -6.05 -5.14 11.46
C ALA A 77 -5.26 -3.86 11.16
N MET A 78 -3.94 -3.93 11.13
CA MET A 78 -3.09 -2.78 10.82
C MET A 78 -3.33 -2.22 9.42
N LEU A 79 -3.57 -3.07 8.42
CA LEU A 79 -3.87 -2.62 7.07
C LEU A 79 -5.28 -2.02 6.99
N LYS A 80 -6.22 -2.62 7.70
CA LYS A 80 -7.58 -2.08 7.79
C LYS A 80 -7.57 -0.69 8.43
N HIS A 81 -6.82 -0.51 9.50
CA HIS A 81 -6.64 0.80 10.13
C HIS A 81 -6.04 1.81 9.14
N TRP A 82 -5.04 1.37 8.36
CA TRP A 82 -4.41 2.23 7.37
C TRP A 82 -5.43 2.77 6.36
N TYR A 83 -6.25 1.91 5.75
CA TYR A 83 -7.20 2.43 4.76
C TYR A 83 -8.40 3.14 5.40
N GLU A 84 -8.74 2.88 6.65
CA GLU A 84 -9.72 3.70 7.38
C GLU A 84 -9.23 5.15 7.55
N GLU A 85 -7.93 5.32 7.82
CA GLU A 85 -7.34 6.64 8.00
C GLU A 85 -7.01 7.35 6.69
N VAL A 86 -6.56 6.60 5.69
CA VAL A 86 -6.06 7.17 4.42
C VAL A 86 -7.18 7.38 3.41
N PHE A 87 -8.14 6.47 3.33
CA PHE A 87 -9.26 6.58 2.40
C PHE A 87 -10.37 7.47 2.95
N THR A 88 -10.07 8.76 3.01
CA THR A 88 -10.99 9.74 3.58
C THR A 88 -12.07 10.18 2.60
N PRO A 89 -13.19 10.76 3.10
CA PRO A 89 -14.16 11.44 2.25
C PRO A 89 -13.49 12.57 1.46
N GLY A 90 -13.85 12.70 0.20
CA GLY A 90 -13.24 13.69 -0.69
C GLY A 90 -11.95 13.23 -1.37
N PHE A 91 -11.28 12.21 -0.83
CA PHE A 91 -10.12 11.58 -1.46
C PHE A 91 -10.50 10.27 -2.16
N ALA A 92 -11.01 9.31 -1.40
CA ALA A 92 -11.30 7.96 -1.90
C ALA A 92 -12.78 7.73 -2.19
N HIS A 93 -13.66 8.43 -1.51
CA HIS A 93 -15.10 8.26 -1.66
C HIS A 93 -15.84 9.57 -1.37
N GLY A 94 -17.12 9.59 -1.69
CA GLY A 94 -17.96 10.76 -1.50
C GLY A 94 -17.95 11.69 -2.70
N GLU A 95 -18.69 12.77 -2.59
CA GLU A 95 -18.82 13.74 -3.66
C GLU A 95 -17.50 14.48 -3.94
N GLY A 96 -17.11 14.54 -5.21
CA GLY A 96 -15.88 15.19 -5.62
C GLY A 96 -14.61 14.38 -5.42
N ALA A 97 -14.69 13.13 -4.90
CA ALA A 97 -13.54 12.29 -4.70
C ALA A 97 -12.90 11.87 -6.03
N SER A 98 -11.60 12.05 -6.15
CA SER A 98 -10.86 11.73 -7.39
C SER A 98 -9.46 11.14 -7.14
N GLY A 99 -9.07 10.96 -5.89
CA GLY A 99 -7.71 10.51 -5.54
C GLY A 99 -7.35 9.13 -6.09
N LEU A 100 -8.33 8.24 -6.23
CA LEU A 100 -8.12 6.87 -6.70
C LEU A 100 -8.70 6.62 -8.11
N LYS A 101 -9.29 7.62 -8.71
CA LYS A 101 -9.95 7.49 -10.01
C LYS A 101 -8.97 7.06 -11.10
N GLY A 102 -9.35 6.07 -11.89
CA GLY A 102 -8.57 5.60 -13.03
C GLY A 102 -7.39 4.71 -12.69
N LYS A 103 -7.20 4.36 -11.42
CA LYS A 103 -6.09 3.51 -10.99
C LYS A 103 -6.44 2.03 -11.04
N LYS A 104 -5.42 1.20 -11.24
CA LYS A 104 -5.55 -0.26 -11.16
C LYS A 104 -5.31 -0.71 -9.72
N LEU A 105 -6.04 -1.71 -9.29
CA LEU A 105 -5.91 -2.30 -7.97
C LEU A 105 -5.58 -3.78 -8.11
N ILE A 106 -4.52 -4.22 -7.41
CA ILE A 106 -4.11 -5.61 -7.32
C ILE A 106 -4.08 -6.01 -5.85
N ILE A 107 -4.68 -7.15 -5.55
CA ILE A 107 -4.72 -7.68 -4.18
C ILE A 107 -4.05 -9.05 -4.15
#